data_7e7c2650418adc216a9414166b121d50
#
_entry.id   7e7c2650418adc216a9414166b121d50
#
_cell.length_a   1.000
_cell.length_b   1.000
_cell.length_c   1.000
_cell.angle_alpha   90.00
_cell.angle_beta   90.00
_cell.angle_gamma   90.00
#
_symmetry.space_group_name_H-M   'P 1'
#
loop_
_entity.id
_entity.type
_entity.pdbx_description
1 polymer ?
#
loop_
_entity_poly.entity_id
_entity_poly.type
_entity_poly.pdbx_seq_one_letter_code
_entity_poly.pdbx_strand_id
1 'polypeptide(L)'
;MPPKKKKVTGLIKLQINAGAANPAPPVGPALGQHGVNIMEFCKAYNAATESQRGMVVPVEITVYEDRSFTFVTKTPPAAKLILKAAGVDKGSGEPHKTKVAKLTAAQVREISTVKLPDLNANDLDAADKIIAGTARSMGITVEG
;
A
#
# COMPACT_ATOMS: atom_id res chain seq x y z
N MET A 1 32.38 5.43 -7.05
CA MET A 1 32.08 6.62 -6.24
C MET A 1 30.75 6.43 -5.55
N PRO A 2 30.67 6.64 -4.23
CA PRO A 2 29.37 6.65 -3.60
C PRO A 2 28.56 7.80 -4.23
N PRO A 3 27.28 7.57 -4.51
CA PRO A 3 26.44 8.61 -5.07
C PRO A 3 26.43 9.81 -4.10
N LYS A 4 26.67 11.00 -4.63
CA LYS A 4 26.54 12.23 -3.84
C LYS A 4 25.14 12.22 -3.22
N LYS A 5 25.08 12.38 -1.91
CA LYS A 5 23.80 12.51 -1.23
C LYS A 5 23.11 13.79 -1.73
N LYS A 6 22.15 13.62 -2.61
CA LYS A 6 21.33 14.73 -3.09
C LYS A 6 20.45 15.22 -1.96
N LYS A 7 20.26 16.52 -1.89
CA LYS A 7 19.40 17.10 -0.87
C LYS A 7 17.93 16.83 -1.23
N VAL A 8 17.19 16.33 -0.27
CA VAL A 8 15.76 16.04 -0.43
C VAL A 8 14.97 17.34 -0.36
N THR A 9 14.18 17.64 -1.39
CA THR A 9 13.28 18.79 -1.40
C THR A 9 11.87 18.46 -1.00
N GLY A 10 11.46 17.19 -1.13
CA GLY A 10 10.12 16.77 -0.74
C GLY A 10 9.98 15.26 -0.66
N LEU A 11 8.99 14.84 0.10
CA LEU A 11 8.57 13.45 0.20
C LEU A 11 7.09 13.37 -0.12
N ILE A 12 6.73 12.51 -1.06
CA ILE A 12 5.35 12.32 -1.51
C ILE A 12 4.94 10.89 -1.19
N LYS A 13 3.79 10.73 -0.55
CA LYS A 13 3.20 9.42 -0.26
C LYS A 13 1.88 9.30 -0.99
N LEU A 14 1.75 8.29 -1.84
CA LEU A 14 0.57 8.05 -2.64
C LEU A 14 0.16 6.58 -2.58
N GLN A 15 -1.11 6.33 -2.84
CA GLN A 15 -1.64 4.99 -3.06
C GLN A 15 -2.18 4.94 -4.48
N ILE A 16 -1.59 4.10 -5.31
CA ILE A 16 -1.89 4.01 -6.74
C ILE A 16 -2.16 2.54 -7.09
N ASN A 17 -3.11 2.30 -7.96
CA ASN A 17 -3.35 0.95 -8.47
C ASN A 17 -2.12 0.46 -9.23
N ALA A 18 -1.65 -0.74 -8.90
CA ALA A 18 -0.49 -1.33 -9.53
C ALA A 18 -0.68 -1.47 -11.04
N GLY A 19 0.30 -1.06 -11.81
CA GLY A 19 0.27 -1.11 -13.26
C GLY A 19 -0.66 -0.10 -13.93
N ALA A 20 -1.29 0.79 -13.15
CA ALA A 20 -2.29 1.74 -13.65
C ALA A 20 -1.99 3.20 -13.29
N ALA A 21 -0.73 3.53 -12.98
CA ALA A 21 -0.33 4.90 -12.72
C ALA A 21 -0.45 5.74 -14.00
N ASN A 22 -1.07 6.91 -13.89
CA ASN A 22 -1.25 7.83 -15.00
C ASN A 22 -1.15 9.28 -14.50
N PRO A 23 -1.03 10.27 -15.40
CA PRO A 23 -0.91 11.67 -15.00
C PRO A 23 -2.17 12.28 -14.38
N ALA A 24 -3.28 11.55 -14.35
CA ALA A 24 -4.52 12.04 -13.74
C ALA A 24 -4.38 12.18 -12.21
N PRO A 25 -5.20 13.04 -11.56
CA PRO A 25 -5.19 13.13 -10.11
C PRO A 25 -5.37 11.75 -9.44
N PRO A 26 -4.68 11.47 -8.31
CA PRO A 26 -3.87 12.40 -7.50
C PRO A 26 -2.39 12.50 -7.92
N VAL A 27 -1.93 11.73 -8.90
CA VAL A 27 -0.51 11.62 -9.26
C VAL A 27 0.02 12.92 -9.90
N GLY A 28 -0.69 13.44 -10.88
CA GLY A 28 -0.28 14.64 -11.62
C GLY A 28 -0.02 15.84 -10.73
N PRO A 29 -1.02 16.31 -9.95
CA PRO A 29 -0.84 17.44 -9.06
C PRO A 29 0.23 17.24 -8.01
N ALA A 30 0.32 16.04 -7.42
CA ALA A 30 1.29 15.74 -6.38
C ALA A 30 2.73 15.83 -6.90
N LEU A 31 3.01 15.29 -8.06
CA LEU A 31 4.34 15.33 -8.68
C LEU A 31 4.63 16.67 -9.35
N GLY A 32 3.62 17.28 -9.95
CA GLY A 32 3.75 18.57 -10.65
C GLY A 32 4.20 19.69 -9.72
N GLN A 33 3.76 19.71 -8.48
CA GLN A 33 4.17 20.70 -7.48
C GLN A 33 5.67 20.66 -7.21
N HIS A 34 6.31 19.52 -7.39
CA HIS A 34 7.74 19.33 -7.15
C HIS A 34 8.56 19.38 -8.45
N GLY A 35 7.92 19.59 -9.59
CA GLY A 35 8.61 19.67 -10.89
C GLY A 35 9.15 18.33 -11.37
N VAL A 36 8.64 17.23 -10.89
CA VAL A 36 9.06 15.87 -11.27
C VAL A 36 8.44 15.48 -12.62
N ASN A 37 9.16 14.71 -13.44
CA ASN A 37 8.63 14.17 -14.68
C ASN A 37 7.60 13.07 -14.40
N ILE A 38 6.32 13.41 -14.55
CA ILE A 38 5.19 12.55 -14.23
C ILE A 38 5.19 11.28 -15.10
N MET A 39 5.46 11.42 -16.39
CA MET A 39 5.45 10.29 -17.32
C MET A 39 6.55 9.28 -17.01
N GLU A 40 7.74 9.76 -16.66
CA GLU A 40 8.85 8.90 -16.26
C GLU A 40 8.50 8.10 -14.99
N PHE A 41 7.91 8.78 -14.01
CA PHE A 41 7.44 8.12 -12.79
C PHE A 41 6.38 7.06 -13.12
N CYS A 42 5.38 7.39 -13.92
CA CYS A 42 4.32 6.45 -14.28
C CYS A 42 4.86 5.20 -14.96
N LYS A 43 5.79 5.35 -15.90
CA LYS A 43 6.44 4.23 -16.58
C LYS A 43 7.22 3.35 -15.59
N ALA A 44 8.04 3.96 -14.75
CA ALA A 44 8.85 3.24 -13.78
C ALA A 44 7.98 2.50 -12.75
N TYR A 45 6.95 3.16 -12.24
CA TYR A 45 6.02 2.58 -11.28
C TYR A 45 5.24 1.41 -11.89
N ASN A 46 4.71 1.59 -13.08
CA ASN A 46 3.94 0.54 -13.77
C ASN A 46 4.81 -0.69 -14.03
N ALA A 47 6.07 -0.50 -14.43
CA ALA A 47 7.02 -1.60 -14.61
C ALA A 47 7.32 -2.32 -13.29
N ALA A 48 7.52 -1.55 -12.21
CA ALA A 48 7.85 -2.11 -10.90
C ALA A 48 6.68 -2.86 -10.25
N THR A 49 5.44 -2.47 -10.57
CA THR A 49 4.23 -3.02 -9.94
C THR A 49 3.42 -3.94 -10.86
N GLU A 50 3.95 -4.27 -12.03
CA GLU A 50 3.25 -5.11 -13.01
C GLU A 50 2.81 -6.46 -12.42
N SER A 51 3.68 -7.08 -11.60
CA SER A 51 3.38 -8.34 -10.93
C SER A 51 2.26 -8.25 -9.89
N GLN A 52 1.94 -7.05 -9.44
CA GLN A 52 0.92 -6.78 -8.42
C GLN A 52 -0.33 -6.12 -9.01
N ARG A 53 -0.50 -6.23 -10.32
CA ARG A 53 -1.61 -5.62 -11.05
C ARG A 53 -2.97 -5.99 -10.42
N GLY A 54 -3.85 -5.00 -10.30
CA GLY A 54 -5.15 -5.17 -9.67
C GLY A 54 -5.17 -4.90 -8.16
N MET A 55 -4.01 -4.60 -7.56
CA MET A 55 -3.90 -4.22 -6.16
C MET A 55 -3.53 -2.76 -6.02
N VAL A 56 -3.95 -2.14 -4.92
CA VAL A 56 -3.48 -0.79 -4.56
C VAL A 56 -2.13 -0.94 -3.86
N VAL A 57 -1.10 -0.31 -4.41
CA VAL A 57 0.25 -0.35 -3.84
C VAL A 57 0.63 1.05 -3.37
N PRO A 58 0.94 1.21 -2.07
CA PRO A 58 1.46 2.48 -1.57
C PRO A 58 2.86 2.73 -2.13
N VAL A 59 3.14 3.97 -2.48
CA VAL A 59 4.46 4.38 -2.96
C VAL A 59 4.92 5.62 -2.21
N GLU A 60 6.18 5.62 -1.78
CA GLU A 60 6.85 6.79 -1.24
C GLU A 60 7.83 7.30 -2.28
N ILE A 61 7.65 8.54 -2.69
CA ILE A 61 8.49 9.20 -3.70
C ILE A 61 9.33 10.25 -3.00
N THR A 62 10.65 10.15 -3.14
CA THR A 62 11.59 11.14 -2.63
C THR A 62 12.04 12.03 -3.79
N VAL A 63 11.81 13.33 -3.69
CA VAL A 63 12.18 14.31 -4.70
C VAL A 63 13.44 15.04 -4.25
N TYR A 64 14.39 15.19 -5.16
CA TYR A 64 15.68 15.85 -4.91
C TYR A 64 15.76 17.23 -5.56
N GLU A 65 16.73 18.03 -5.15
CA GLU A 65 16.94 19.40 -5.66
C GLU A 65 17.11 19.50 -7.16
N ASP A 66 17.71 18.48 -7.78
CA ASP A 66 17.93 18.42 -9.22
C ASP A 66 16.72 17.95 -10.02
N ARG A 67 15.54 17.87 -9.37
CA ARG A 67 14.28 17.36 -9.92
C ARG A 67 14.31 15.87 -10.24
N SER A 68 15.34 15.16 -9.83
CA SER A 68 15.32 13.70 -9.86
C SER A 68 14.47 13.16 -8.73
N PHE A 69 14.06 11.91 -8.86
CA PHE A 69 13.28 11.26 -7.84
C PHE A 69 13.70 9.80 -7.66
N THR A 70 13.46 9.29 -6.48
CA THR A 70 13.49 7.85 -6.22
C THR A 70 12.17 7.47 -5.58
N PHE A 71 11.74 6.24 -5.79
CA PHE A 71 10.52 5.76 -5.17
C PHE A 71 10.71 4.37 -4.59
N VAL A 72 9.97 4.10 -3.53
CA VAL A 72 9.92 2.78 -2.89
C VAL A 72 8.47 2.34 -2.87
N THR A 73 8.19 1.16 -3.42
CA THR A 73 6.87 0.56 -3.33
C THR A 73 6.79 -0.28 -2.06
N LYS A 74 5.65 -0.21 -1.39
CA LYS A 74 5.37 -1.00 -0.18
C LYS A 74 4.38 -2.10 -0.52
N THR A 75 4.14 -2.98 0.45
CA THR A 75 3.09 -4.00 0.30
C THR A 75 1.71 -3.33 0.25
N PRO A 76 0.70 -3.97 -0.38
CA PRO A 76 -0.66 -3.41 -0.40
C PRO A 76 -1.17 -3.12 1.01
N PRO A 77 -2.03 -2.11 1.21
CA PRO A 77 -2.58 -1.82 2.52
C PRO A 77 -3.31 -3.04 3.11
N ALA A 78 -3.12 -3.27 4.41
CA ALA A 78 -3.74 -4.41 5.09
C ALA A 78 -5.27 -4.42 4.89
N ALA A 79 -5.91 -3.25 4.95
CA ALA A 79 -7.35 -3.13 4.72
C ALA A 79 -7.77 -3.67 3.36
N LYS A 80 -7.03 -3.37 2.31
CA LYS A 80 -7.34 -3.85 0.95
C LYS A 80 -7.13 -5.36 0.81
N LEU A 81 -6.08 -5.89 1.42
CA LEU A 81 -5.85 -7.34 1.45
C LEU A 81 -6.97 -8.08 2.18
N ILE A 82 -7.42 -7.53 3.30
CA ILE A 82 -8.53 -8.08 4.09
C ILE A 82 -9.82 -8.09 3.28
N LEU A 83 -10.16 -6.98 2.61
CA LEU A 83 -11.36 -6.89 1.77
C LEU A 83 -11.33 -7.91 0.63
N LYS A 84 -10.19 -8.08 -0.01
CA LYS A 84 -10.02 -9.06 -1.08
C LYS A 84 -10.19 -10.49 -0.57
N ALA A 85 -9.58 -10.82 0.55
CA ALA A 85 -9.68 -12.15 1.16
C ALA A 85 -11.10 -12.46 1.62
N ALA A 86 -11.81 -11.47 2.17
CA ALA A 86 -13.18 -11.60 2.62
C ALA A 86 -14.20 -11.59 1.48
N GLY A 87 -13.80 -11.18 0.27
CA GLY A 87 -14.68 -11.12 -0.90
C GLY A 87 -15.67 -9.97 -0.86
N VAL A 88 -15.35 -8.87 -0.16
CA VAL A 88 -16.20 -7.68 -0.06
C VAL A 88 -15.47 -6.46 -0.60
N ASP A 89 -16.22 -5.49 -1.11
CA ASP A 89 -15.64 -4.29 -1.70
C ASP A 89 -15.36 -3.21 -0.66
N LYS A 90 -16.08 -3.21 0.44
CA LYS A 90 -16.01 -2.16 1.45
C LYS A 90 -16.26 -2.72 2.85
N GLY A 91 -15.56 -2.17 3.83
CA GLY A 91 -15.78 -2.48 5.24
C GLY A 91 -17.05 -1.85 5.79
N SER A 92 -17.37 -2.18 7.03
CA SER A 92 -18.55 -1.65 7.73
C SER A 92 -18.37 -0.18 8.12
N GLY A 93 -19.42 0.60 7.97
CA GLY A 93 -19.50 1.96 8.53
C GLY A 93 -19.67 1.97 10.05
N GLU A 94 -20.19 0.89 10.63
CA GLU A 94 -20.38 0.72 12.07
C GLU A 94 -19.77 -0.63 12.52
N PRO A 95 -18.43 -0.75 12.54
CA PRO A 95 -17.79 -2.06 12.75
C PRO A 95 -18.06 -2.69 14.11
N HIS A 96 -18.40 -1.92 15.10
CA HIS A 96 -18.72 -2.41 16.43
C HIS A 96 -20.15 -3.00 16.54
N LYS A 97 -21.01 -2.69 15.58
CA LYS A 97 -22.41 -3.16 15.54
C LYS A 97 -22.68 -4.09 14.37
N THR A 98 -22.24 -3.68 13.17
CA THR A 98 -22.54 -4.38 11.92
C THR A 98 -21.31 -5.08 11.40
N LYS A 99 -21.34 -6.40 11.32
CA LYS A 99 -20.28 -7.21 10.72
C LYS A 99 -20.63 -7.53 9.28
N VAL A 100 -19.70 -7.33 8.36
CA VAL A 100 -19.95 -7.47 6.92
C VAL A 100 -19.37 -8.76 6.33
N ALA A 101 -18.37 -9.35 6.99
CA ALA A 101 -17.72 -10.55 6.49
C ALA A 101 -16.98 -11.29 7.61
N LYS A 102 -16.41 -12.44 7.25
CA LYS A 102 -15.59 -13.26 8.14
C LYS A 102 -14.32 -13.68 7.44
N LEU A 103 -13.23 -13.79 8.19
CA LEU A 103 -11.98 -14.36 7.72
C LEU A 103 -11.64 -15.61 8.52
N THR A 104 -11.01 -16.59 7.87
CA THR A 104 -10.44 -17.74 8.57
C THR A 104 -9.02 -17.41 9.04
N ALA A 105 -8.52 -18.16 10.03
CA ALA A 105 -7.14 -18.02 10.50
C ALA A 105 -6.14 -18.22 9.38
N ALA A 106 -6.41 -19.13 8.43
CA ALA A 106 -5.56 -19.36 7.26
C ALA A 106 -5.48 -18.12 6.36
N GLN A 107 -6.60 -17.45 6.11
CA GLN A 107 -6.63 -16.21 5.32
C GLN A 107 -5.84 -15.09 6.01
N VAL A 108 -6.00 -14.96 7.33
CA VAL A 108 -5.22 -13.98 8.12
C VAL A 108 -3.72 -14.28 8.01
N ARG A 109 -3.32 -15.55 8.07
CA ARG A 109 -1.92 -15.97 7.94
C ARG A 109 -1.34 -15.62 6.57
N GLU A 110 -2.10 -15.80 5.50
CA GLU A 110 -1.68 -15.42 4.15
C GLU A 110 -1.43 -13.91 4.05
N ILE A 111 -2.34 -13.11 4.59
CA ILE A 111 -2.20 -11.65 4.62
C ILE A 111 -0.98 -11.24 5.44
N SER A 112 -0.80 -11.86 6.61
CA SER A 112 0.34 -11.61 7.49
C SER A 112 1.67 -11.90 6.78
N THR A 113 1.75 -12.97 6.03
CA THR A 113 2.95 -13.37 5.28
C THR A 113 3.31 -12.30 4.23
N VAL A 114 2.33 -11.82 3.49
CA VAL A 114 2.53 -10.76 2.48
C VAL A 114 2.96 -9.45 3.13
N LYS A 115 2.36 -9.12 4.26
CA LYS A 115 2.54 -7.83 4.93
C LYS A 115 3.74 -7.79 5.89
N LEU A 116 4.27 -8.94 6.27
CA LEU A 116 5.33 -9.06 7.29
C LEU A 116 6.53 -8.12 7.07
N PRO A 117 7.04 -7.92 5.84
CA PRO A 117 8.16 -6.99 5.63
C PRO A 117 7.89 -5.55 6.05
N ASP A 118 6.62 -5.12 6.05
CA ASP A 118 6.23 -3.76 6.41
C ASP A 118 5.75 -3.64 7.86
N LEU A 119 5.63 -4.75 8.57
CA LEU A 119 5.16 -4.77 9.96
C LEU A 119 6.35 -4.79 10.93
N ASN A 120 6.11 -4.27 12.13
CA ASN A 120 7.07 -4.34 13.22
C ASN A 120 6.91 -5.62 14.07
N ALA A 121 6.19 -6.61 13.56
CA ALA A 121 5.99 -7.89 14.21
C ALA A 121 7.29 -8.73 14.17
N ASN A 122 7.57 -9.41 15.27
CA ASN A 122 8.76 -10.28 15.36
C ASN A 122 8.55 -11.63 14.69
N ASP A 123 7.30 -12.09 14.61
CA ASP A 123 6.93 -13.39 14.02
C ASP A 123 5.54 -13.31 13.37
N LEU A 124 5.14 -14.41 12.73
CA LEU A 124 3.84 -14.48 12.06
C LEU A 124 2.67 -14.45 13.03
N ASP A 125 2.82 -14.98 14.24
CA ASP A 125 1.74 -14.96 15.23
C ASP A 125 1.44 -13.52 15.67
N ALA A 126 2.47 -12.72 15.88
CA ALA A 126 2.31 -11.29 16.18
C ALA A 126 1.69 -10.54 14.99
N ALA A 127 2.12 -10.85 13.77
CA ALA A 127 1.56 -10.28 12.55
C ALA A 127 0.07 -10.64 12.40
N ASP A 128 -0.32 -11.87 12.69
CA ASP A 128 -1.73 -12.31 12.66
C ASP A 128 -2.59 -11.48 13.61
N LYS A 129 -2.09 -11.16 14.79
CA LYS A 129 -2.80 -10.29 15.74
C LYS A 129 -3.02 -8.88 15.20
N ILE A 130 -2.01 -8.32 14.54
CA ILE A 130 -2.09 -6.99 13.93
C ILE A 130 -3.17 -6.99 12.84
N ILE A 131 -3.14 -7.97 11.95
CA ILE A 131 -4.11 -8.10 10.86
C ILE A 131 -5.52 -8.35 11.39
N ALA A 132 -5.67 -9.22 12.38
CA ALA A 132 -6.97 -9.49 13.03
C ALA A 132 -7.55 -8.22 13.65
N GLY A 133 -6.73 -7.40 14.30
CA GLY A 133 -7.15 -6.10 14.84
C GLY A 133 -7.65 -5.15 13.77
N THR A 134 -6.95 -5.07 12.63
CA THR A 134 -7.37 -4.27 11.49
C THR A 134 -8.70 -4.76 10.92
N ALA A 135 -8.86 -6.07 10.75
CA ALA A 135 -10.11 -6.68 10.28
C ALA A 135 -11.28 -6.35 11.20
N ARG A 136 -11.07 -6.46 12.51
CA ARG A 136 -12.09 -6.11 13.50
C ARG A 136 -12.51 -4.65 13.39
N SER A 137 -11.56 -3.74 13.16
CA SER A 137 -11.86 -2.32 12.97
C SER A 137 -12.68 -2.04 11.71
N MET A 138 -12.68 -2.97 10.76
CA MET A 138 -13.44 -2.89 9.51
C MET A 138 -14.79 -3.59 9.58
N GLY A 139 -15.15 -4.18 10.72
CA GLY A 139 -16.37 -4.98 10.86
C GLY A 139 -16.26 -6.38 10.27
N ILE A 140 -15.04 -6.91 10.20
CA ILE A 140 -14.78 -8.27 9.72
C ILE A 140 -14.32 -9.12 10.90
N THR A 141 -15.00 -10.24 11.15
CA THR A 141 -14.62 -11.16 12.22
C THR A 141 -13.58 -12.16 11.75
N VAL A 142 -12.75 -12.61 12.67
CA VAL A 142 -11.73 -13.64 12.40
C VAL A 142 -12.12 -14.90 13.17
N GLU A 143 -12.24 -16.02 12.45
CA GLU A 143 -12.56 -17.32 13.00
C GLU A 143 -11.34 -18.25 12.96
N GLY A 144 -11.22 -19.07 13.95
CA GLY A 144 -10.14 -20.04 14.09
C GLY A 144 -9.27 -19.79 15.28
#